data_84cdc9beda8d30a390617e71528974a7
#
_entry.id   84cdc9beda8d30a390617e71528974a7
#
_cell.length_a   1.000
_cell.length_b   1.000
_cell.length_c   1.000
_cell.angle_alpha   90.00
_cell.angle_beta   90.00
_cell.angle_gamma   90.00
#
_symmetry.space_group_name_H-M   'P 1'
#
loop_
_entity.id
_entity.type
_entity.pdbx_description
1 polymer ?
#
loop_
_entity_poly.entity_id
_entity_poly.type
_entity_poly.pdbx_seq_one_letter_code
_entity_poly.pdbx_strand_id
1 'polypeptide(L)'
;MIIRKSAQEIEQMAEAGRVVAETLALVRELLEPGVSMIELDRIAEEHIRSRGGSPTSKGYRGFPAALCISPNAMVVHGIPTDYRAQEGDIVSIDVGVTLDGFVADSASTFPVGEISDEAERLLRVCKAALEAGIEQARLGNRVGDISAAVQRVSEDAGYSVIRSLVGHGVGRSYHEEPQVPNFGEPGRGPKLVSGMTLAIEPMISAGSEEVYVHDDGWSISTRDESLTAHFEHTVAVTDDGPRVLTAPAEVGIGLLP
;
A
#
# COMPACT_ATOMS: atom_id res chain seq x y z
N MET A 1 -14.08 -17.28 0.80
CA MET A 1 -13.24 -18.39 1.41
C MET A 1 -11.81 -17.93 1.34
N ILE A 2 -11.06 -18.01 2.44
CA ILE A 2 -9.62 -17.61 2.48
C ILE A 2 -8.81 -18.65 1.70
N ILE A 3 -8.06 -18.20 0.71
CA ILE A 3 -7.21 -19.05 -0.14
C ILE A 3 -5.81 -19.10 0.47
N ARG A 4 -5.28 -20.32 0.64
CA ARG A 4 -3.91 -20.52 1.10
C ARG A 4 -3.02 -20.84 -0.09
N LYS A 5 -1.88 -20.17 -0.18
CA LYS A 5 -0.88 -20.37 -1.22
C LYS A 5 0.13 -21.42 -0.77
N SER A 6 0.55 -22.27 -1.68
CA SER A 6 1.69 -23.17 -1.48
C SER A 6 2.99 -22.36 -1.45
N ALA A 7 4.07 -22.97 -0.96
CA ALA A 7 5.39 -22.34 -0.98
C ALA A 7 5.80 -21.90 -2.39
N GLN A 8 5.51 -22.72 -3.42
CA GLN A 8 5.80 -22.37 -4.81
C GLN A 8 4.99 -21.17 -5.30
N GLU A 9 3.70 -21.07 -4.93
CA GLU A 9 2.88 -19.91 -5.28
C GLU A 9 3.33 -18.64 -4.57
N ILE A 10 3.83 -18.74 -3.33
CA ILE A 10 4.42 -17.60 -2.60
C ILE A 10 5.68 -17.10 -3.32
N GLU A 11 6.54 -18.01 -3.85
CA GLU A 11 7.69 -17.60 -4.66
C GLU A 11 7.26 -16.89 -5.96
N GLN A 12 6.22 -17.36 -6.63
CA GLN A 12 5.68 -16.67 -7.81
C GLN A 12 5.13 -15.28 -7.46
N MET A 13 4.46 -15.14 -6.31
CA MET A 13 4.04 -13.83 -5.80
C MET A 13 5.23 -12.94 -5.45
N ALA A 14 6.31 -13.50 -4.92
CA ALA A 14 7.53 -12.73 -4.63
C ALA A 14 8.20 -12.21 -5.93
N GLU A 15 8.11 -12.95 -7.05
CA GLU A 15 8.56 -12.46 -8.35
C GLU A 15 7.72 -11.24 -8.82
N ALA A 16 6.39 -11.31 -8.68
CA ALA A 16 5.53 -10.15 -8.94
C ALA A 16 5.87 -8.97 -7.99
N GLY A 17 6.10 -9.29 -6.72
CA GLY A 17 6.48 -8.31 -5.69
C GLY A 17 7.81 -7.60 -5.96
N ARG A 18 8.76 -8.30 -6.59
CA ARG A 18 10.02 -7.67 -7.03
C ARG A 18 9.76 -6.61 -8.10
N VAL A 19 8.88 -6.89 -9.08
CA VAL A 19 8.53 -5.91 -10.10
C VAL A 19 7.81 -4.70 -9.49
N VAL A 20 6.94 -4.93 -8.47
CA VAL A 20 6.31 -3.86 -7.69
C VAL A 20 7.37 -2.97 -7.03
N ALA A 21 8.32 -3.58 -6.30
CA ALA A 21 9.38 -2.85 -5.61
C ALA A 21 10.29 -2.06 -6.57
N GLU A 22 10.66 -2.65 -7.72
CA GLU A 22 11.43 -1.98 -8.78
C GLU A 22 10.64 -0.79 -9.37
N THR A 23 9.32 -0.94 -9.55
CA THR A 23 8.46 0.13 -10.07
C THR A 23 8.36 1.29 -9.08
N LEU A 24 8.14 1.01 -7.78
CA LEU A 24 8.11 2.04 -6.74
C LEU A 24 9.45 2.78 -6.64
N ALA A 25 10.58 2.06 -6.71
CA ALA A 25 11.91 2.66 -6.70
C ALA A 25 12.12 3.60 -7.90
N LEU A 26 11.73 3.16 -9.10
CA LEU A 26 11.81 3.97 -10.32
C LEU A 26 10.96 5.25 -10.22
N VAL A 27 9.71 5.12 -9.77
CA VAL A 27 8.80 6.26 -9.61
C VAL A 27 9.33 7.25 -8.56
N ARG A 28 9.87 6.74 -7.45
CA ARG A 28 10.51 7.56 -6.42
C ARG A 28 11.67 8.40 -6.98
N GLU A 29 12.54 7.79 -7.80
CA GLU A 29 13.69 8.50 -8.42
C GLU A 29 13.25 9.61 -9.38
N LEU A 30 12.09 9.46 -10.01
CA LEU A 30 11.55 10.41 -10.98
C LEU A 30 10.61 11.45 -10.35
N LEU A 31 10.16 11.21 -9.11
CA LEU A 31 9.24 12.09 -8.41
C LEU A 31 9.97 13.32 -7.86
N GLU A 32 10.03 14.35 -8.69
CA GLU A 32 10.64 15.65 -8.38
C GLU A 32 9.68 16.81 -8.72
N PRO A 33 9.90 18.02 -8.20
CA PRO A 33 9.04 19.16 -8.52
C PRO A 33 8.94 19.40 -10.02
N GLY A 34 7.71 19.50 -10.52
CA GLY A 34 7.38 19.73 -11.93
C GLY A 34 7.07 18.47 -12.74
N VAL A 35 7.35 17.27 -12.24
CA VAL A 35 6.97 16.03 -12.94
C VAL A 35 5.45 15.87 -13.00
N SER A 36 4.94 15.40 -14.12
CA SER A 36 3.51 15.13 -14.30
C SER A 36 3.12 13.74 -13.82
N MET A 37 1.98 13.61 -13.12
CA MET A 37 1.48 12.31 -12.65
C MET A 37 1.16 11.36 -13.81
N ILE A 38 0.66 11.88 -14.95
CA ILE A 38 0.44 11.06 -16.16
C ILE A 38 1.76 10.51 -16.70
N GLU A 39 2.84 11.29 -16.65
CA GLU A 39 4.14 10.83 -17.14
C GLU A 39 4.72 9.74 -16.24
N LEU A 40 4.57 9.87 -14.92
CA LEU A 40 4.97 8.82 -13.97
C LEU A 40 4.19 7.51 -14.22
N ASP A 41 2.87 7.61 -14.42
CA ASP A 41 2.02 6.46 -14.74
C ASP A 41 2.48 5.74 -16.02
N ARG A 42 2.74 6.53 -17.08
CA ARG A 42 3.21 5.99 -18.36
C ARG A 42 4.54 5.24 -18.20
N ILE A 43 5.50 5.84 -17.50
CA ILE A 43 6.82 5.23 -17.28
C ILE A 43 6.69 3.96 -16.43
N ALA A 44 5.87 3.99 -15.39
CA ALA A 44 5.61 2.83 -14.56
C ALA A 44 4.97 1.67 -15.35
N GLU A 45 3.97 1.96 -16.18
CA GLU A 45 3.36 0.95 -17.05
C GLU A 45 4.37 0.35 -18.02
N GLU A 46 5.20 1.16 -18.66
CA GLU A 46 6.27 0.69 -19.57
C GLU A 46 7.27 -0.21 -18.82
N HIS A 47 7.66 0.19 -17.61
CA HIS A 47 8.55 -0.62 -16.78
C HIS A 47 7.93 -1.97 -16.45
N ILE A 48 6.71 -2.00 -15.89
CA ILE A 48 5.99 -3.23 -15.53
C ILE A 48 5.91 -4.19 -16.72
N ARG A 49 5.52 -3.65 -17.89
CA ARG A 49 5.42 -4.45 -19.13
C ARG A 49 6.77 -4.98 -19.62
N SER A 50 7.82 -4.18 -19.48
CA SER A 50 9.19 -4.61 -19.84
C SER A 50 9.70 -5.76 -18.98
N ARG A 51 9.16 -5.90 -17.75
CA ARG A 51 9.45 -7.00 -16.82
C ARG A 51 8.54 -8.22 -17.01
N GLY A 52 7.70 -8.22 -18.07
CA GLY A 52 6.78 -9.31 -18.38
C GLY A 52 5.47 -9.28 -17.57
N GLY A 53 5.30 -8.30 -16.68
CA GLY A 53 4.09 -8.12 -15.89
C GLY A 53 3.02 -7.30 -16.60
N SER A 54 1.89 -7.17 -15.96
CA SER A 54 0.84 -6.22 -16.33
C SER A 54 0.39 -5.45 -15.09
N PRO A 55 0.10 -4.13 -15.21
CA PRO A 55 -0.43 -3.35 -14.10
C PRO A 55 -1.82 -3.87 -13.75
N THR A 56 -2.00 -4.32 -12.50
CA THR A 56 -3.26 -4.96 -12.05
C THR A 56 -4.40 -3.96 -11.94
N SER A 57 -4.08 -2.72 -11.56
CA SER A 57 -5.06 -1.65 -11.39
C SER A 57 -5.73 -1.27 -12.71
N LYS A 58 -4.97 -1.28 -13.84
CA LYS A 58 -5.47 -0.83 -15.14
C LYS A 58 -6.56 -1.73 -15.69
N GLY A 59 -7.77 -1.21 -15.77
CA GLY A 59 -8.97 -1.94 -16.20
C GLY A 59 -9.70 -2.64 -15.05
N TYR A 60 -9.12 -2.73 -13.85
CA TYR A 60 -9.78 -3.31 -12.71
C TYR A 60 -11.02 -2.47 -12.33
N ARG A 61 -12.21 -3.06 -12.45
CA ARG A 61 -13.51 -2.39 -12.27
C ARG A 61 -13.64 -1.05 -13.03
N GLY A 62 -12.86 -0.88 -14.10
CA GLY A 62 -12.88 0.32 -14.94
C GLY A 62 -11.84 1.40 -14.55
N PHE A 63 -10.95 1.14 -13.60
CA PHE A 63 -9.86 2.08 -13.27
C PHE A 63 -8.95 2.31 -14.50
N PRO A 64 -8.63 3.57 -14.87
CA PRO A 64 -8.06 3.85 -16.19
C PRO A 64 -6.53 3.75 -16.27
N ALA A 65 -5.82 3.70 -15.12
CA ALA A 65 -4.37 3.90 -15.03
C ALA A 65 -3.62 2.68 -14.49
N ALA A 66 -2.30 2.67 -14.63
CA ALA A 66 -1.42 1.63 -14.11
C ALA A 66 -1.11 1.82 -12.62
N LEU A 67 -1.04 3.07 -12.17
CA LEU A 67 -0.81 3.48 -10.79
C LEU A 67 -2.04 4.19 -10.21
N CYS A 68 -2.22 4.08 -8.88
CA CYS A 68 -2.96 5.10 -8.15
C CYS A 68 -1.95 6.13 -7.64
N ILE A 69 -2.16 7.41 -7.96
CA ILE A 69 -1.28 8.52 -7.55
C ILE A 69 -2.10 9.53 -6.77
N SER A 70 -1.85 9.63 -5.48
CA SER A 70 -2.71 10.35 -4.53
C SER A 70 -1.89 11.40 -3.77
N PRO A 71 -1.91 12.70 -4.17
CA PRO A 71 -1.17 13.75 -3.50
C PRO A 71 -1.89 14.28 -2.26
N ASN A 72 -1.14 14.59 -1.20
CA ASN A 72 -1.52 15.36 -0.02
C ASN A 72 -2.74 14.83 0.75
N ALA A 73 -3.89 15.48 0.60
CA ALA A 73 -5.15 15.10 1.26
C ALA A 73 -5.86 13.92 0.58
N MET A 74 -5.39 13.52 -0.60
CA MET A 74 -5.93 12.34 -1.29
C MET A 74 -5.35 11.07 -0.66
N VAL A 75 -6.24 10.25 -0.11
CA VAL A 75 -5.87 9.04 0.62
C VAL A 75 -5.39 7.95 -0.33
N VAL A 76 -6.25 7.59 -1.31
CA VAL A 76 -6.02 6.48 -2.25
C VAL A 76 -6.79 6.67 -3.56
N HIS A 77 -6.51 5.79 -4.50
CA HIS A 77 -7.19 5.62 -5.78
C HIS A 77 -7.17 6.87 -6.67
N GLY A 78 -6.22 7.78 -6.45
CA GLY A 78 -6.05 8.95 -7.30
C GLY A 78 -5.77 8.54 -8.74
N ILE A 79 -6.60 9.02 -9.67
CA ILE A 79 -6.36 8.85 -11.10
C ILE A 79 -5.24 9.82 -11.51
N PRO A 80 -4.14 9.35 -12.12
CA PRO A 80 -3.09 10.23 -12.63
C PRO A 80 -3.65 11.27 -13.61
N THR A 81 -3.37 12.54 -13.31
CA THR A 81 -3.78 13.68 -14.12
C THR A 81 -2.56 14.46 -14.62
N ASP A 82 -2.77 15.58 -15.26
CA ASP A 82 -1.72 16.54 -15.64
C ASP A 82 -1.20 17.37 -14.46
N TYR A 83 -1.67 17.10 -13.23
CA TYR A 83 -1.10 17.69 -12.02
C TYR A 83 0.41 17.46 -12.00
N ARG A 84 1.13 18.54 -11.70
CA ARG A 84 2.58 18.48 -11.57
C ARG A 84 2.97 18.57 -10.12
N ALA A 85 3.78 17.60 -9.68
CA ALA A 85 4.31 17.58 -8.32
C ALA A 85 4.92 18.92 -7.93
N GLN A 86 4.65 19.38 -6.73
CA GLN A 86 5.15 20.66 -6.21
C GLN A 86 6.11 20.39 -5.04
N GLU A 87 7.04 21.30 -4.84
CA GLU A 87 7.88 21.31 -3.64
C GLU A 87 7.00 21.31 -2.39
N GLY A 88 7.25 20.38 -1.48
CA GLY A 88 6.48 20.24 -0.26
C GLY A 88 5.31 19.24 -0.32
N ASP A 89 4.96 18.73 -1.51
CA ASP A 89 3.96 17.67 -1.62
C ASP A 89 4.45 16.38 -0.97
N ILE A 90 3.47 15.59 -0.49
CA ILE A 90 3.64 14.17 -0.22
C ILE A 90 2.71 13.40 -1.15
N VAL A 91 3.23 12.38 -1.83
CA VAL A 91 2.48 11.68 -2.87
C VAL A 91 2.46 10.18 -2.59
N SER A 92 1.28 9.63 -2.34
CA SER A 92 1.08 8.18 -2.22
C SER A 92 1.02 7.56 -3.61
N ILE A 93 1.92 6.61 -3.85
CA ILE A 93 1.99 5.81 -5.07
C ILE A 93 1.63 4.38 -4.70
N ASP A 94 0.60 3.85 -5.33
CA ASP A 94 0.12 2.49 -5.13
C ASP A 94 0.16 1.74 -6.46
N VAL A 95 0.75 0.54 -6.45
CA VAL A 95 0.99 -0.27 -7.64
C VAL A 95 0.77 -1.74 -7.40
N GLY A 96 -0.20 -2.29 -8.13
CA GLY A 96 -0.39 -3.73 -8.24
C GLY A 96 0.22 -4.28 -9.55
N VAL A 97 0.93 -5.38 -9.47
CA VAL A 97 1.48 -6.10 -10.63
C VAL A 97 0.96 -7.53 -10.68
N THR A 98 0.45 -7.91 -11.85
CA THR A 98 0.14 -9.31 -12.17
C THR A 98 1.27 -9.89 -13.02
N LEU A 99 1.91 -10.95 -12.52
CA LEU A 99 2.95 -11.72 -13.22
C LEU A 99 2.63 -13.21 -13.13
N ASP A 100 2.59 -13.90 -14.25
CA ASP A 100 2.30 -15.34 -14.34
C ASP A 100 1.01 -15.77 -13.60
N GLY A 101 0.00 -14.89 -13.58
CA GLY A 101 -1.30 -15.13 -12.96
C GLY A 101 -1.33 -14.93 -11.45
N PHE A 102 -0.28 -14.34 -10.86
CA PHE A 102 -0.23 -13.94 -9.45
C PHE A 102 -0.08 -12.43 -9.32
N VAL A 103 -0.69 -11.89 -8.29
CA VAL A 103 -0.70 -10.46 -7.98
C VAL A 103 0.17 -10.19 -6.76
N ALA A 104 0.96 -9.13 -6.82
CA ALA A 104 1.53 -8.46 -5.66
C ALA A 104 1.12 -6.99 -5.70
N ASP A 105 0.96 -6.40 -4.52
CA ASP A 105 0.47 -5.05 -4.29
C ASP A 105 1.31 -4.33 -3.25
N SER A 106 1.60 -3.06 -3.47
CA SER A 106 2.31 -2.25 -2.47
C SER A 106 2.14 -0.76 -2.73
N ALA A 107 2.11 0.02 -1.66
CA ALA A 107 2.07 1.46 -1.72
C ALA A 107 3.15 2.10 -0.83
N SER A 108 3.57 3.29 -1.24
CA SER A 108 4.45 4.16 -0.44
C SER A 108 4.12 5.61 -0.69
N THR A 109 4.15 6.41 0.38
CA THR A 109 4.05 7.86 0.29
C THR A 109 5.44 8.47 0.25
N PHE A 110 5.74 9.22 -0.80
CA PHE A 110 7.04 9.84 -1.04
C PHE A 110 6.97 11.36 -0.88
N PRO A 111 8.02 11.99 -0.30
CA PRO A 111 8.15 13.43 -0.30
C PRO A 111 8.56 13.95 -1.69
N VAL A 112 8.15 15.17 -2.02
CA VAL A 112 8.59 15.91 -3.20
C VAL A 112 9.43 17.11 -2.75
N GLY A 113 10.74 17.03 -2.93
CA GLY A 113 11.67 18.01 -2.38
C GLY A 113 11.68 18.08 -0.86
N GLU A 114 11.76 19.28 -0.30
CA GLU A 114 11.69 19.50 1.16
C GLU A 114 10.23 19.57 1.62
N ILE A 115 9.87 18.74 2.57
CA ILE A 115 8.51 18.69 3.17
C ILE A 115 8.52 19.26 4.59
N SER A 116 7.33 19.57 5.12
CA SER A 116 7.19 20.06 6.50
C SER A 116 7.50 18.98 7.53
N ASP A 117 7.91 19.39 8.74
CA ASP A 117 8.11 18.49 9.89
C ASP A 117 6.85 17.65 10.20
N GLU A 118 5.66 18.23 10.00
CA GLU A 118 4.37 17.55 10.16
C GLU A 118 4.22 16.42 9.13
N ALA A 119 4.49 16.69 7.86
CA ALA A 119 4.45 15.70 6.81
C ALA A 119 5.48 14.59 7.04
N GLU A 120 6.73 14.95 7.39
CA GLU A 120 7.78 13.96 7.70
C GLU A 120 7.38 13.05 8.87
N ARG A 121 6.78 13.63 9.92
CA ARG A 121 6.29 12.86 11.06
C ARG A 121 5.14 11.94 10.67
N LEU A 122 4.20 12.39 9.84
CA LEU A 122 3.09 11.59 9.32
C LEU A 122 3.60 10.37 8.56
N LEU A 123 4.52 10.56 7.61
CA LEU A 123 5.13 9.47 6.85
C LEU A 123 5.81 8.44 7.76
N ARG A 124 6.62 8.91 8.70
CA ARG A 124 7.33 8.04 9.66
C ARG A 124 6.38 7.22 10.52
N VAL A 125 5.28 7.82 10.99
CA VAL A 125 4.30 7.09 11.82
C VAL A 125 3.50 6.09 11.00
N CYS A 126 3.07 6.43 9.79
CA CYS A 126 2.37 5.48 8.92
C CYS A 126 3.22 4.26 8.59
N LYS A 127 4.50 4.49 8.28
CA LYS A 127 5.48 3.42 8.05
C LYS A 127 5.65 2.54 9.30
N ALA A 128 5.81 3.13 10.48
CA ALA A 128 5.91 2.40 11.74
C ALA A 128 4.63 1.60 12.05
N ALA A 129 3.46 2.11 11.68
CA ALA A 129 2.20 1.40 11.81
C ALA A 129 2.14 0.17 10.91
N LEU A 130 2.63 0.28 9.65
CA LEU A 130 2.77 -0.87 8.74
C LEU A 130 3.71 -1.93 9.34
N GLU A 131 4.88 -1.54 9.82
CA GLU A 131 5.86 -2.45 10.44
C GLU A 131 5.24 -3.19 11.63
N ALA A 132 4.55 -2.47 12.51
CA ALA A 132 3.87 -3.06 13.66
C ALA A 132 2.77 -4.05 13.25
N GLY A 133 2.02 -3.74 12.18
CA GLY A 133 1.03 -4.65 11.61
C GLY A 133 1.66 -5.91 11.03
N ILE A 134 2.73 -5.78 10.26
CA ILE A 134 3.47 -6.90 9.67
C ILE A 134 4.01 -7.84 10.74
N GLU A 135 4.56 -7.30 11.83
CA GLU A 135 5.03 -8.13 12.96
C GLU A 135 3.97 -9.03 13.55
N GLN A 136 2.69 -8.63 13.47
CA GLN A 136 1.56 -9.45 13.94
C GLN A 136 1.08 -10.48 12.93
N ALA A 137 1.54 -10.47 11.69
CA ALA A 137 1.17 -11.43 10.65
C ALA A 137 1.82 -12.80 10.88
N ARG A 138 1.65 -13.37 12.08
CA ARG A 138 2.27 -14.61 12.57
C ARG A 138 1.24 -15.71 12.78
N LEU A 139 1.70 -16.95 12.70
CA LEU A 139 0.87 -18.10 13.03
C LEU A 139 0.31 -17.99 14.45
N GLY A 140 -0.98 -18.29 14.57
CA GLY A 140 -1.69 -18.27 15.85
C GLY A 140 -2.37 -16.96 16.17
N ASN A 141 -1.87 -15.83 15.66
CA ASN A 141 -2.53 -14.54 15.70
C ASN A 141 -3.79 -14.51 14.81
N ARG A 142 -4.53 -13.45 14.88
CA ARG A 142 -5.72 -13.17 14.08
C ARG A 142 -5.58 -11.85 13.34
N VAL A 143 -6.42 -11.60 12.35
CA VAL A 143 -6.45 -10.34 11.61
C VAL A 143 -6.58 -9.13 12.56
N GLY A 144 -7.40 -9.25 13.62
CA GLY A 144 -7.55 -8.19 14.62
C GLY A 144 -6.27 -7.84 15.40
N ASP A 145 -5.29 -8.74 15.46
CA ASP A 145 -3.99 -8.44 16.09
C ASP A 145 -3.18 -7.49 15.18
N ILE A 146 -3.22 -7.70 13.86
CA ILE A 146 -2.66 -6.78 12.85
C ILE A 146 -3.34 -5.42 12.99
N SER A 147 -4.68 -5.40 12.91
CA SER A 147 -5.51 -4.20 12.97
C SER A 147 -5.25 -3.36 14.22
N ALA A 148 -5.21 -4.00 15.39
CA ALA A 148 -4.97 -3.32 16.66
C ALA A 148 -3.55 -2.76 16.77
N ALA A 149 -2.55 -3.42 16.19
CA ALA A 149 -1.16 -2.94 16.18
C ALA A 149 -1.04 -1.67 15.31
N VAL A 150 -1.62 -1.68 14.11
CA VAL A 150 -1.69 -0.51 13.22
C VAL A 150 -2.39 0.66 13.92
N GLN A 151 -3.59 0.42 14.45
CA GLN A 151 -4.38 1.44 15.15
C GLN A 151 -3.60 2.08 16.30
N ARG A 152 -3.03 1.26 17.18
CA ARG A 152 -2.30 1.75 18.35
C ARG A 152 -1.15 2.68 17.97
N VAL A 153 -0.29 2.28 17.01
CA VAL A 153 0.85 3.10 16.60
C VAL A 153 0.38 4.44 16.03
N SER A 154 -0.67 4.42 15.23
CA SER A 154 -1.22 5.62 14.60
C SER A 154 -1.88 6.56 15.62
N GLU A 155 -2.80 6.04 16.45
CA GLU A 155 -3.59 6.85 17.39
C GLU A 155 -2.75 7.32 18.59
N ASP A 156 -1.80 6.53 19.10
CA ASP A 156 -0.86 6.95 20.15
C ASP A 156 0.04 8.11 19.69
N ALA A 157 0.29 8.22 18.38
CA ALA A 157 1.02 9.32 17.79
C ALA A 157 0.12 10.54 17.47
N GLY A 158 -1.21 10.44 17.69
CA GLY A 158 -2.19 11.51 17.49
C GLY A 158 -2.75 11.62 16.08
N TYR A 159 -2.60 10.58 15.25
CA TYR A 159 -3.16 10.50 13.90
C TYR A 159 -4.46 9.68 13.86
N SER A 160 -5.33 10.00 12.91
CA SER A 160 -6.58 9.26 12.69
C SER A 160 -6.36 8.13 11.69
N VAL A 161 -6.88 6.93 12.00
CA VAL A 161 -6.91 5.80 11.06
C VAL A 161 -8.13 5.94 10.16
N ILE A 162 -7.95 5.86 8.84
CA ILE A 162 -9.06 5.84 7.89
C ILE A 162 -9.79 4.51 8.01
N ARG A 163 -11.03 4.54 8.54
CA ARG A 163 -11.79 3.32 8.89
C ARG A 163 -12.61 2.75 7.74
N SER A 164 -12.93 3.57 6.75
CA SER A 164 -13.74 3.16 5.59
C SER A 164 -12.98 2.36 4.54
N LEU A 165 -11.64 2.32 4.64
CA LEU A 165 -10.74 1.60 3.75
C LEU A 165 -9.99 0.53 4.55
N VAL A 166 -9.76 -0.62 3.91
CA VAL A 166 -9.20 -1.78 4.59
C VAL A 166 -8.27 -2.55 3.67
N GLY A 167 -7.25 -3.16 4.23
CA GLY A 167 -6.42 -4.12 3.54
C GLY A 167 -7.17 -5.42 3.22
N HIS A 168 -6.55 -6.30 2.50
CA HIS A 168 -7.21 -7.48 1.96
C HIS A 168 -6.28 -8.68 1.77
N GLY A 169 -6.84 -9.86 1.55
CA GLY A 169 -6.10 -10.95 0.95
C GLY A 169 -5.73 -10.62 -0.50
N VAL A 170 -4.61 -11.15 -0.98
CA VAL A 170 -4.14 -10.95 -2.36
C VAL A 170 -3.53 -12.27 -2.87
N GLY A 171 -3.59 -12.51 -4.18
CA GLY A 171 -3.03 -13.73 -4.73
C GLY A 171 -3.29 -13.91 -6.21
N ARG A 172 -4.24 -14.76 -6.60
CA ARG A 172 -4.68 -14.89 -7.99
C ARG A 172 -5.66 -13.79 -8.40
N SER A 173 -6.29 -13.16 -7.41
CA SER A 173 -7.13 -11.98 -7.59
C SER A 173 -6.52 -10.82 -6.84
N TYR A 174 -6.77 -9.61 -7.33
CA TYR A 174 -6.30 -8.38 -6.70
C TYR A 174 -6.80 -8.30 -5.25
N HIS A 175 -8.10 -8.49 -5.05
CA HIS A 175 -8.72 -8.51 -3.74
C HIS A 175 -9.29 -9.90 -3.46
N GLU A 176 -8.79 -10.53 -2.39
CA GLU A 176 -9.26 -11.80 -1.84
C GLU A 176 -9.70 -11.62 -0.39
N GLU A 177 -10.35 -12.61 0.17
CA GLU A 177 -10.56 -12.72 1.61
C GLU A 177 -9.24 -13.06 2.34
N PRO A 178 -9.03 -12.57 3.58
CA PRO A 178 -9.94 -11.77 4.38
C PRO A 178 -9.76 -10.28 4.18
N GLN A 179 -10.73 -9.45 4.63
CA GLN A 179 -10.46 -8.04 4.88
C GLN A 179 -9.47 -7.90 6.05
N VAL A 180 -8.60 -6.89 5.97
CA VAL A 180 -7.59 -6.53 6.98
C VAL A 180 -7.76 -5.07 7.39
N PRO A 181 -8.72 -4.77 8.28
CA PRO A 181 -8.94 -3.39 8.73
C PRO A 181 -7.71 -2.83 9.44
N ASN A 182 -7.54 -1.51 9.36
CA ASN A 182 -6.49 -0.76 10.05
C ASN A 182 -6.84 -0.43 11.51
N PHE A 183 -7.98 -0.91 12.00
CA PHE A 183 -8.47 -0.75 13.37
C PHE A 183 -9.19 -2.02 13.83
N GLY A 184 -9.20 -2.27 15.13
CA GLY A 184 -9.90 -3.43 15.67
C GLY A 184 -9.40 -3.87 17.05
N GLU A 185 -9.95 -4.97 17.52
CA GLU A 185 -9.61 -5.55 18.82
C GLU A 185 -8.66 -6.74 18.65
N PRO A 186 -7.60 -6.87 19.50
CA PRO A 186 -6.73 -8.03 19.50
C PRO A 186 -7.52 -9.34 19.69
N GLY A 187 -7.05 -10.40 19.04
CA GLY A 187 -7.66 -11.73 19.15
C GLY A 187 -9.00 -11.88 18.41
N ARG A 188 -9.41 -10.93 17.57
CA ARG A 188 -10.64 -10.98 16.77
C ARG A 188 -10.36 -11.29 15.30
N GLY A 189 -11.40 -11.67 14.60
CA GLY A 189 -11.35 -11.96 13.17
C GLY A 189 -10.76 -13.33 12.81
N PRO A 190 -10.49 -13.58 11.53
CA PRO A 190 -9.92 -14.82 11.02
C PRO A 190 -8.56 -15.13 11.66
N LYS A 191 -8.33 -16.42 11.96
CA LYS A 191 -7.03 -16.89 12.44
C LYS A 191 -6.03 -16.90 11.28
N LEU A 192 -4.83 -16.41 11.55
CA LEU A 192 -3.73 -16.44 10.59
C LEU A 192 -3.13 -17.83 10.51
N VAL A 193 -3.00 -18.33 9.31
CA VAL A 193 -2.45 -19.68 9.04
C VAL A 193 -1.44 -19.61 7.90
N SER A 194 -0.50 -20.53 7.89
CA SER A 194 0.54 -20.62 6.86
C SER A 194 -0.06 -20.69 5.45
N GLY A 195 0.50 -19.91 4.53
CA GLY A 195 0.05 -19.77 3.16
C GLY A 195 -0.99 -18.66 2.92
N MET A 196 -1.43 -17.94 3.95
CA MET A 196 -2.19 -16.70 3.74
C MET A 196 -1.27 -15.61 3.21
N THR A 197 -1.76 -14.83 2.24
CA THR A 197 -1.08 -13.65 1.69
C THR A 197 -2.00 -12.45 1.79
N LEU A 198 -1.51 -11.38 2.38
CA LEU A 198 -2.28 -10.22 2.81
C LEU A 198 -1.65 -8.93 2.31
N ALA A 199 -2.44 -8.01 1.80
CA ALA A 199 -2.11 -6.60 1.70
C ALA A 199 -2.38 -5.97 3.07
N ILE A 200 -1.32 -5.49 3.72
CA ILE A 200 -1.38 -4.75 4.98
C ILE A 200 -1.06 -3.31 4.64
N GLU A 201 -2.06 -2.44 4.77
CA GLU A 201 -2.05 -1.11 4.13
C GLU A 201 -2.61 -0.02 5.06
N PRO A 202 -1.91 0.38 6.12
CA PRO A 202 -2.33 1.52 6.91
C PRO A 202 -2.48 2.78 6.07
N MET A 203 -3.64 3.41 6.22
CA MET A 203 -3.98 4.73 5.73
C MET A 203 -4.30 5.61 6.93
N ILE A 204 -3.52 6.68 7.14
CA ILE A 204 -3.70 7.57 8.28
C ILE A 204 -3.80 9.03 7.84
N SER A 205 -4.51 9.83 8.62
CA SER A 205 -4.72 11.26 8.40
C SER A 205 -4.17 12.10 9.54
N ALA A 206 -3.61 13.26 9.21
CA ALA A 206 -3.20 14.26 10.18
C ALA A 206 -4.40 14.95 10.88
N GLY A 207 -5.59 14.82 10.33
CA GLY A 207 -6.84 15.35 10.87
C GLY A 207 -7.91 14.28 11.07
N SER A 208 -9.09 14.48 10.47
CA SER A 208 -10.24 13.59 10.60
C SER A 208 -10.07 12.29 9.80
N GLU A 209 -10.75 11.24 10.23
CA GLU A 209 -10.88 9.96 9.49
C GLU A 209 -11.95 10.02 8.38
N GLU A 210 -12.72 11.11 8.33
CA GLU A 210 -13.83 11.25 7.38
C GLU A 210 -13.30 11.52 5.97
N VAL A 211 -13.80 10.74 5.02
CA VAL A 211 -13.40 10.83 3.59
C VAL A 211 -14.60 11.05 2.70
N TYR A 212 -14.33 11.43 1.46
CA TYR A 212 -15.32 11.47 0.37
C TYR A 212 -14.72 10.96 -0.93
N VAL A 213 -15.58 10.45 -1.81
CA VAL A 213 -15.21 10.05 -3.16
C VAL A 213 -15.43 11.22 -4.09
N HIS A 214 -14.47 11.50 -4.95
CA HIS A 214 -14.55 12.55 -5.98
C HIS A 214 -15.55 12.18 -7.09
N ASP A 215 -15.89 13.17 -7.92
CA ASP A 215 -16.82 13.00 -9.05
C ASP A 215 -16.28 12.03 -10.13
N ASP A 216 -14.99 11.73 -10.14
CA ASP A 216 -14.37 10.73 -11.00
C ASP A 216 -14.76 9.28 -10.61
N GLY A 217 -15.39 9.12 -9.45
CA GLY A 217 -15.87 7.84 -8.92
C GLY A 217 -14.78 6.96 -8.30
N TRP A 218 -13.51 7.45 -8.21
CA TRP A 218 -12.36 6.69 -7.72
C TRP A 218 -11.57 7.39 -6.62
N SER A 219 -11.08 8.59 -6.91
CA SER A 219 -10.22 9.34 -5.98
C SER A 219 -10.92 9.57 -4.65
N ILE A 220 -10.22 9.27 -3.54
CA ILE A 220 -10.75 9.42 -2.19
C ILE A 220 -9.86 10.39 -1.42
N SER A 221 -10.46 11.46 -0.89
CA SER A 221 -9.76 12.46 -0.08
C SER A 221 -10.39 12.65 1.29
N THR A 222 -9.62 13.17 2.24
CA THR A 222 -10.14 13.62 3.54
C THR A 222 -11.09 14.80 3.35
N ARG A 223 -12.15 14.88 4.20
CA ARG A 223 -13.12 15.97 4.13
C ARG A 223 -12.60 17.30 4.63
N ASP A 224 -11.65 17.25 5.53
CA ASP A 224 -11.03 18.43 6.16
C ASP A 224 -9.73 18.87 5.48
N GLU A 225 -9.40 18.27 4.31
CA GLU A 225 -8.20 18.53 3.52
C GLU A 225 -6.88 18.25 4.26
N SER A 226 -6.92 17.49 5.35
CA SER A 226 -5.74 17.08 6.11
C SER A 226 -4.84 16.15 5.29
N LEU A 227 -3.52 16.28 5.47
CA LEU A 227 -2.52 15.40 4.87
C LEU A 227 -2.76 13.94 5.25
N THR A 228 -2.51 13.05 4.30
CA THR A 228 -2.64 11.60 4.48
C THR A 228 -1.37 10.88 4.07
N ALA A 229 -1.15 9.71 4.65
CA ALA A 229 -0.10 8.79 4.23
C ALA A 229 -0.67 7.38 4.06
N HIS A 230 -0.18 6.68 3.05
CA HIS A 230 -0.49 5.30 2.75
C HIS A 230 0.81 4.53 2.52
N PHE A 231 1.03 3.50 3.32
CA PHE A 231 2.12 2.54 3.12
C PHE A 231 1.54 1.15 3.12
N GLU A 232 2.08 0.29 2.27
CA GLU A 232 1.55 -1.05 2.08
C GLU A 232 2.62 -2.04 1.69
N HIS A 233 2.44 -3.28 2.14
CA HIS A 233 3.14 -4.44 1.61
C HIS A 233 2.24 -5.65 1.44
N THR A 234 2.51 -6.45 0.39
CA THR A 234 2.06 -7.84 0.32
C THR A 234 2.92 -8.70 1.24
N VAL A 235 2.26 -9.37 2.20
CA VAL A 235 2.91 -10.17 3.25
C VAL A 235 2.38 -11.59 3.23
N ALA A 236 3.26 -12.59 3.19
CA ALA A 236 2.92 -13.98 3.38
C ALA A 236 3.07 -14.38 4.85
N VAL A 237 2.06 -15.06 5.39
CA VAL A 237 2.13 -15.73 6.70
C VAL A 237 2.83 -17.07 6.51
N THR A 238 4.01 -17.24 7.10
CA THR A 238 4.80 -18.48 6.99
C THR A 238 5.07 -19.12 8.36
N ASP A 239 5.58 -20.32 8.36
CA ASP A 239 5.94 -21.03 9.60
C ASP A 239 7.10 -20.32 10.34
N ASP A 240 7.95 -19.62 9.62
CA ASP A 240 9.09 -18.86 10.17
C ASP A 240 8.71 -17.41 10.55
N GLY A 241 7.45 -17.00 10.34
CA GLY A 241 6.93 -15.66 10.59
C GLY A 241 6.47 -14.94 9.32
N PRO A 242 6.20 -13.63 9.38
CA PRO A 242 5.79 -12.86 8.23
C PRO A 242 6.94 -12.71 7.22
N ARG A 243 6.61 -12.90 5.95
CA ARG A 243 7.54 -12.65 4.84
C ARG A 243 6.97 -11.55 3.96
N VAL A 244 7.66 -10.43 3.88
CA VAL A 244 7.31 -9.34 2.96
C VAL A 244 7.71 -9.73 1.55
N LEU A 245 6.76 -9.73 0.61
CA LEU A 245 6.99 -10.15 -0.77
C LEU A 245 7.32 -8.98 -1.70
N THR A 246 7.04 -7.75 -1.28
CA THR A 246 7.21 -6.52 -2.06
C THR A 246 8.36 -5.63 -1.54
N ALA A 247 9.23 -6.17 -0.67
CA ALA A 247 10.44 -5.47 -0.25
C ALA A 247 11.54 -5.57 -1.31
N PRO A 248 12.40 -4.53 -1.46
CA PRO A 248 13.58 -4.62 -2.32
C PRO A 248 14.51 -5.77 -1.92
N ALA A 249 15.11 -6.44 -2.90
CA ALA A 249 15.91 -7.65 -2.70
C ALA A 249 17.17 -7.47 -1.81
N GLU A 250 17.63 -6.23 -1.60
CA GLU A 250 18.86 -5.91 -0.85
C GLU A 250 18.64 -5.47 0.61
N VAL A 251 17.39 -5.39 1.05
CA VAL A 251 17.05 -4.90 2.40
C VAL A 251 16.29 -5.98 3.15
N GLY A 252 17.02 -6.78 3.95
CA GLY A 252 16.38 -7.62 4.97
C GLY A 252 15.59 -6.72 5.91
N ILE A 253 14.31 -7.05 6.17
CA ILE A 253 13.34 -6.34 7.04
C ILE A 253 13.70 -4.86 7.32
N GLY A 254 14.05 -4.15 6.30
CA GLY A 254 14.25 -2.70 6.31
C GLY A 254 13.42 -2.14 5.18
N LEU A 255 12.30 -1.55 5.51
CA LEU A 255 11.48 -0.81 4.58
C LEU A 255 12.34 0.28 3.92
N LEU A 256 12.04 0.63 2.67
CA LEU A 256 12.69 1.75 1.95
C LEU A 256 12.91 2.94 2.90
N PRO A 257 14.09 3.57 2.86
CA PRO A 257 14.40 4.70 3.72
C PRO A 257 13.46 5.86 3.52
#